data_107a93cd7752b2d5d13111d996605249
#
_entry.id   107a93cd7752b2d5d13111d996605249
#
_cell.length_a   1.000
_cell.length_b   1.000
_cell.length_c   1.000
_cell.angle_alpha   90.00
_cell.angle_beta   90.00
_cell.angle_gamma   90.00
#
_symmetry.space_group_name_H-M   'P 1'
#
loop_
_entity.id
_entity.type
_entity.pdbx_description
1 polymer ?
#
loop_
_entity_poly.entity_id
_entity_poly.type
_entity_poly.pdbx_seq_one_letter_code
_entity_poly.pdbx_strand_id
1 'polypeptide(L)'
;MPCVFPVIALKVMSLVNESGKSNSWKHGLVFTLGIEISMIILLIATTVVKNLGQFVGWGWQLQSSLMSSLLALLFFALGLILVSRVELGSFFTRLGNLNVNKTGYSNSFLLGLLTVIVATPCTGPYMGAAIGWGISQPILISSIIFLSLGFGIAFPTLLLSILPKGINILPRPGNWMGVVSRIMGIPMFLTALWLTWVVFRQSGYEGLIILISSLLILLVAFLVFRFSSTIAKRSSIALISVSILFLIFFIPSENKNSKSYIDIGEKWSLERVNQLRDEKRNILLNFTADWCLTCKVNERLVLNSKEFISLIENDEIVYLVADWTKYDPQITAELEKYKRAGVPLYLYWSEGSDEVKILPAVLTKSILYDHLKL
;
A
#
# COMPACT_ATOMS: atom_id res chain seq x y z
N MET A 1 -1.43 11.62 -3.58
CA MET A 1 -0.59 10.40 -3.54
C MET A 1 0.87 10.77 -3.75
N PRO A 2 1.74 10.59 -2.76
CA PRO A 2 3.10 11.14 -2.82
C PRO A 2 3.99 10.49 -3.92
N CYS A 3 3.74 9.23 -4.29
CA CYS A 3 4.52 8.53 -5.31
C CYS A 3 4.21 8.95 -6.75
N VAL A 4 3.01 9.48 -6.99
CA VAL A 4 2.60 9.94 -8.33
C VAL A 4 3.16 11.34 -8.62
N PHE A 5 3.44 12.12 -7.58
CA PHE A 5 3.95 13.48 -7.69
C PHE A 5 5.24 13.59 -8.54
N PRO A 6 6.28 12.76 -8.35
CA PRO A 6 7.48 12.82 -9.19
C PRO A 6 7.19 12.57 -10.67
N VAL A 7 6.25 11.66 -10.97
CA VAL A 7 5.86 11.33 -12.35
C VAL A 7 5.06 12.47 -12.97
N ILE A 8 4.13 13.07 -12.21
CA ILE A 8 3.38 14.25 -12.65
C ILE A 8 4.34 15.42 -12.89
N ALA A 9 5.30 15.68 -12.01
CA ALA A 9 6.27 16.74 -12.16
C ALA A 9 7.12 16.58 -13.43
N LEU A 10 7.59 15.34 -13.72
CA LEU A 10 8.30 15.04 -14.97
C LEU A 10 7.41 15.26 -16.20
N LYS A 11 6.14 14.85 -16.13
CA LYS A 11 5.20 15.02 -17.23
C LYS A 11 4.88 16.49 -17.49
N VAL A 12 4.67 17.28 -16.43
CA VAL A 12 4.46 18.73 -16.52
C VAL A 12 5.67 19.41 -17.13
N MET A 13 6.89 19.03 -16.73
CA MET A 13 8.13 19.57 -17.29
C MET A 13 8.29 19.21 -18.77
N SER A 14 7.93 17.99 -19.17
CA SER A 14 7.87 17.58 -20.57
C SER A 14 6.83 18.38 -21.37
N LEU A 15 5.63 18.57 -20.81
CA LEU A 15 4.56 19.35 -21.44
C LEU A 15 4.93 20.83 -21.59
N VAL A 16 5.60 21.43 -20.60
CA VAL A 16 6.09 22.81 -20.67
C VAL A 16 7.14 22.98 -21.78
N ASN A 17 8.03 22.01 -21.96
CA ASN A 17 9.02 22.02 -23.04
C ASN A 17 8.39 21.79 -24.44
N GLU A 18 7.23 21.13 -24.49
CA GLU A 18 6.46 20.87 -25.71
C GLU A 18 5.31 21.86 -25.95
N SER A 19 5.09 22.83 -25.05
CA SER A 19 3.93 23.75 -25.08
C SER A 19 3.84 24.65 -26.32
N GLY A 20 4.78 24.55 -27.25
CA GLY A 20 4.73 25.17 -28.59
C GLY A 20 4.12 24.29 -29.68
N LYS A 21 3.78 23.02 -29.43
CA LYS A 21 3.26 22.10 -30.45
C LYS A 21 1.79 21.79 -30.23
N SER A 22 1.00 21.93 -31.30
CA SER A 22 -0.47 21.73 -31.39
C SER A 22 -1.00 20.35 -30.94
N ASN A 23 -0.15 19.40 -30.49
CA ASN A 23 -0.52 18.01 -30.25
C ASN A 23 -0.41 17.56 -28.77
N SER A 24 -0.33 18.48 -27.83
CA SER A 24 -0.16 18.17 -26.38
C SER A 24 -1.28 17.26 -25.83
N TRP A 25 -2.51 17.44 -26.27
CA TRP A 25 -3.67 16.64 -25.83
C TRP A 25 -3.57 15.17 -26.24
N LYS A 26 -2.96 14.87 -27.40
CA LYS A 26 -2.75 13.48 -27.86
C LYS A 26 -1.77 12.72 -26.95
N HIS A 27 -0.74 13.39 -26.48
CA HIS A 27 0.21 12.80 -25.51
C HIS A 27 -0.45 12.52 -24.17
N GLY A 28 -1.41 13.35 -23.72
CA GLY A 28 -2.24 13.09 -22.56
C GLY A 28 -3.15 11.88 -22.72
N LEU A 29 -3.80 11.75 -23.87
CA LEU A 29 -4.64 10.58 -24.18
C LEU A 29 -3.84 9.28 -24.24
N VAL A 30 -2.69 9.28 -24.90
CA VAL A 30 -1.82 8.08 -24.98
C VAL A 30 -1.31 7.67 -23.59
N PHE A 31 -1.00 8.62 -22.72
CA PHE A 31 -0.64 8.36 -21.35
C PHE A 31 -1.79 7.72 -20.56
N THR A 32 -3.01 8.25 -20.71
CA THR A 32 -4.24 7.70 -20.10
C THR A 32 -4.49 6.28 -20.58
N LEU A 33 -4.36 6.03 -21.90
CA LEU A 33 -4.48 4.68 -22.46
C LEU A 33 -3.46 3.70 -21.86
N GLY A 34 -2.23 4.17 -21.60
CA GLY A 34 -1.20 3.35 -20.92
C GLY A 34 -1.63 2.95 -19.51
N ILE A 35 -2.24 3.86 -18.75
CA ILE A 35 -2.77 3.58 -17.41
C ILE A 35 -3.94 2.59 -17.49
N GLU A 36 -4.91 2.82 -18.37
CA GLU A 36 -6.10 1.96 -18.51
C GLU A 36 -5.73 0.54 -18.93
N ILE A 37 -4.81 0.38 -19.87
CA ILE A 37 -4.32 -0.94 -20.28
C ILE A 37 -3.64 -1.66 -19.12
N SER A 38 -2.86 -0.95 -18.30
CA SER A 38 -2.27 -1.52 -17.09
C SER A 38 -3.32 -2.00 -16.09
N MET A 39 -4.40 -1.23 -15.90
CA MET A 39 -5.51 -1.61 -15.02
C MET A 39 -6.29 -2.82 -15.56
N ILE A 40 -6.47 -2.92 -16.88
CA ILE A 40 -7.09 -4.09 -17.51
C ILE A 40 -6.21 -5.33 -17.33
N ILE A 41 -4.90 -5.22 -17.51
CA ILE A 41 -3.95 -6.32 -17.27
C ILE A 41 -4.04 -6.78 -15.81
N LEU A 42 -4.10 -5.85 -14.86
CA LEU A 42 -4.24 -6.15 -13.43
C LEU A 42 -5.59 -6.85 -13.15
N LEU A 43 -6.69 -6.40 -13.76
CA LEU A 43 -8.01 -7.04 -13.67
C LEU A 43 -7.97 -8.49 -14.19
N ILE A 44 -7.36 -8.71 -15.35
CA ILE A 44 -7.22 -10.05 -15.93
C ILE A 44 -6.37 -10.94 -15.01
N ALA A 45 -5.24 -10.43 -14.53
CA ALA A 45 -4.36 -11.18 -13.63
C ALA A 45 -5.08 -11.60 -12.34
N THR A 46 -5.81 -10.67 -11.70
CA THR A 46 -6.58 -10.96 -10.47
C THR A 46 -7.73 -11.94 -10.73
N THR A 47 -8.40 -11.84 -11.89
CA THR A 47 -9.48 -12.76 -12.27
C THR A 47 -8.95 -14.16 -12.54
N VAL A 48 -7.80 -14.30 -13.22
CA VAL A 48 -7.17 -15.59 -13.46
C VAL A 48 -6.75 -16.26 -12.15
N VAL A 49 -6.11 -15.53 -11.24
CA VAL A 49 -5.71 -16.04 -9.93
C VAL A 49 -6.92 -16.49 -9.10
N LYS A 50 -8.03 -15.72 -9.13
CA LYS A 50 -9.30 -16.11 -8.50
C LYS A 50 -9.84 -17.43 -9.06
N ASN A 51 -9.81 -17.62 -10.39
CA ASN A 51 -10.30 -18.83 -11.03
C ASN A 51 -9.41 -20.04 -10.77
N LEU A 52 -8.14 -19.85 -10.43
CA LEU A 52 -7.21 -20.93 -10.01
C LEU A 52 -7.44 -21.35 -8.55
N GLY A 53 -8.47 -20.83 -7.86
CA GLY A 53 -8.81 -21.19 -6.51
C GLY A 53 -7.85 -20.64 -5.45
N GLN A 54 -6.95 -19.76 -5.83
CA GLN A 54 -6.09 -19.04 -4.89
C GLN A 54 -6.72 -17.69 -4.57
N PHE A 55 -7.26 -17.58 -3.37
CA PHE A 55 -7.76 -16.32 -2.89
C PHE A 55 -6.58 -15.44 -2.45
N VAL A 56 -6.15 -14.58 -3.35
CA VAL A 56 -5.13 -13.59 -3.04
C VAL A 56 -5.84 -12.32 -2.57
N GLY A 57 -6.02 -12.21 -1.26
CA GLY A 57 -6.43 -10.95 -0.64
C GLY A 57 -5.42 -9.85 -0.98
N TRP A 58 -5.88 -8.62 -1.23
CA TRP A 58 -5.01 -7.50 -1.63
C TRP A 58 -3.85 -7.20 -0.66
N GLY A 59 -3.91 -7.72 0.57
CA GLY A 59 -2.88 -7.55 1.60
C GLY A 59 -1.72 -8.56 1.58
N TRP A 60 -1.74 -9.58 0.71
CA TRP A 60 -0.71 -10.64 0.71
C TRP A 60 0.72 -10.11 0.56
N GLN A 61 0.89 -8.99 -0.16
CA GLN A 61 2.18 -8.35 -0.35
C GLN A 61 2.78 -7.85 0.98
N LEU A 62 1.95 -7.42 1.92
CA LEU A 62 2.37 -6.93 3.23
C LEU A 62 2.49 -8.05 4.27
N GLN A 63 2.09 -9.27 3.95
CA GLN A 63 2.22 -10.43 4.83
C GLN A 63 3.61 -11.06 4.77
N SER A 64 4.35 -10.83 3.69
CA SER A 64 5.74 -11.29 3.56
C SER A 64 6.71 -10.26 4.12
N SER A 65 7.57 -10.67 5.06
CA SER A 65 8.61 -9.80 5.64
C SER A 65 9.60 -9.30 4.59
N LEU A 66 9.89 -10.12 3.58
CA LEU A 66 10.73 -9.74 2.46
C LEU A 66 10.10 -8.59 1.65
N MET A 67 8.82 -8.72 1.31
CA MET A 67 8.13 -7.71 0.51
C MET A 67 7.97 -6.40 1.29
N SER A 68 7.61 -6.49 2.58
CA SER A 68 7.52 -5.32 3.47
C SER A 68 8.87 -4.60 3.60
N SER A 69 9.98 -5.34 3.65
CA SER A 69 11.33 -4.77 3.72
C SER A 69 11.77 -4.13 2.41
N LEU A 70 11.45 -4.75 1.27
CA LEU A 70 11.71 -4.16 -0.05
C LEU A 70 10.92 -2.86 -0.24
N LEU A 71 9.66 -2.82 0.20
CA LEU A 71 8.85 -1.61 0.19
C LEU A 71 9.42 -0.52 1.11
N ALA A 72 9.90 -0.89 2.30
CA ALA A 72 10.57 0.06 3.21
C ALA A 72 11.81 0.69 2.56
N LEU A 73 12.66 -0.13 1.91
CA LEU A 73 13.81 0.35 1.13
C LEU A 73 13.39 1.29 -0.01
N LEU A 74 12.36 0.92 -0.76
CA LEU A 74 11.82 1.72 -1.86
C LEU A 74 11.33 3.09 -1.37
N PHE A 75 10.51 3.12 -0.30
CA PHE A 75 10.00 4.37 0.26
C PHE A 75 11.10 5.25 0.84
N PHE A 76 12.09 4.65 1.48
CA PHE A 76 13.25 5.38 1.99
C PHE A 76 14.08 5.97 0.85
N ALA A 77 14.33 5.21 -0.21
CA ALA A 77 15.04 5.68 -1.41
C ALA A 77 14.29 6.85 -2.07
N LEU A 78 12.98 6.72 -2.28
CA LEU A 78 12.14 7.79 -2.84
C LEU A 78 12.14 9.03 -1.95
N GLY A 79 12.08 8.86 -0.62
CA GLY A 79 12.18 9.95 0.33
C GLY A 79 13.52 10.71 0.22
N LEU A 80 14.65 9.99 0.15
CA LEU A 80 15.98 10.58 -0.03
C LEU A 80 16.07 11.37 -1.33
N ILE A 81 15.56 10.82 -2.42
CA ILE A 81 15.53 11.46 -3.73
C ILE A 81 14.71 12.75 -3.71
N LEU A 82 13.51 12.72 -3.10
CA LEU A 82 12.63 13.89 -3.01
C LEU A 82 13.21 15.01 -2.16
N VAL A 83 13.90 14.67 -1.07
CA VAL A 83 14.48 15.67 -0.15
C VAL A 83 15.77 16.28 -0.69
N SER A 84 16.59 15.52 -1.42
CA SER A 84 17.97 15.89 -1.74
C SER A 84 18.17 16.78 -2.98
N ARG A 85 17.12 17.23 -3.66
CA ARG A 85 17.19 17.99 -4.92
C ARG A 85 18.06 17.32 -6.01
N VAL A 86 18.22 16.01 -5.96
CA VAL A 86 18.85 15.30 -7.07
C VAL A 86 17.89 15.42 -8.26
N GLU A 87 18.37 16.08 -9.32
CA GLU A 87 17.60 16.20 -10.56
C GLU A 87 17.39 14.82 -11.17
N LEU A 88 16.32 14.15 -10.72
CA LEU A 88 15.89 12.88 -11.31
C LEU A 88 15.66 12.97 -12.81
N GLY A 89 15.37 14.20 -13.31
CA GLY A 89 15.23 14.45 -14.73
C GLY A 89 16.44 13.97 -15.54
N SER A 90 17.64 14.16 -15.05
CA SER A 90 18.88 13.74 -15.76
C SER A 90 19.10 12.22 -15.69
N PHE A 91 18.65 11.56 -14.63
CA PHE A 91 18.78 10.10 -14.49
C PHE A 91 17.72 9.37 -15.33
N PHE A 92 16.46 9.79 -15.26
CA PHE A 92 15.36 9.19 -16.04
C PHE A 92 15.47 9.50 -17.53
N THR A 93 15.95 10.70 -17.92
CA THR A 93 16.24 10.98 -19.32
C THR A 93 17.40 10.13 -19.85
N ARG A 94 18.34 9.75 -18.99
CA ARG A 94 19.46 8.88 -19.38
C ARG A 94 19.06 7.40 -19.43
N LEU A 95 18.14 6.94 -18.55
CA LEU A 95 17.50 5.62 -18.66
C LEU A 95 16.51 5.58 -19.84
N GLY A 96 15.76 6.67 -20.07
CA GLY A 96 14.88 6.81 -21.23
C GLY A 96 15.63 6.94 -22.55
N ASN A 97 16.92 7.24 -22.53
CA ASN A 97 17.83 7.22 -23.68
C ASN A 97 18.28 5.79 -24.07
N LEU A 98 17.72 4.74 -23.49
CA LEU A 98 17.78 3.42 -24.09
C LEU A 98 17.01 3.43 -25.41
N ASN A 99 17.60 4.05 -26.44
CA ASN A 99 17.18 3.99 -27.84
C ASN A 99 15.86 4.67 -28.23
N VAL A 100 15.33 5.62 -27.44
CA VAL A 100 14.15 6.39 -27.86
C VAL A 100 14.60 7.74 -28.44
N ASN A 101 15.30 7.70 -29.55
CA ASN A 101 15.57 8.88 -30.43
C ASN A 101 14.33 9.32 -31.21
N LYS A 102 13.12 9.09 -30.68
CA LYS A 102 11.86 9.61 -31.25
C LYS A 102 11.02 10.15 -30.10
N THR A 103 10.92 11.47 -30.03
CA THR A 103 9.83 12.20 -29.40
C THR A 103 8.51 11.64 -29.95
N GLY A 104 7.95 10.61 -29.31
CA GLY A 104 6.82 9.88 -29.86
C GLY A 104 5.83 9.46 -28.79
N TYR A 105 4.62 9.18 -29.22
CA TYR A 105 3.51 8.66 -28.41
C TYR A 105 3.88 7.43 -27.58
N SER A 106 4.85 6.60 -28.05
CA SER A 106 5.37 5.42 -27.37
C SER A 106 5.96 5.75 -25.98
N ASN A 107 6.67 6.87 -25.85
CA ASN A 107 7.25 7.27 -24.56
C ASN A 107 6.16 7.68 -23.56
N SER A 108 5.11 8.37 -24.01
CA SER A 108 3.96 8.73 -23.17
C SER A 108 3.19 7.49 -22.72
N PHE A 109 3.05 6.49 -23.57
CA PHE A 109 2.43 5.20 -23.24
C PHE A 109 3.23 4.44 -22.17
N LEU A 110 4.54 4.31 -22.38
CA LEU A 110 5.43 3.61 -21.43
C LEU A 110 5.47 4.30 -20.06
N LEU A 111 5.44 5.64 -20.04
CA LEU A 111 5.32 6.43 -18.81
C LEU A 111 4.00 6.15 -18.09
N GLY A 112 2.89 5.98 -18.82
CA GLY A 112 1.60 5.60 -18.25
C GLY A 112 1.66 4.23 -17.57
N LEU A 113 2.23 3.23 -18.25
CA LEU A 113 2.43 1.89 -17.72
C LEU A 113 3.33 1.90 -16.46
N LEU A 114 4.45 2.61 -16.52
CA LEU A 114 5.38 2.75 -15.40
C LEU A 114 4.73 3.43 -14.19
N THR A 115 3.85 4.41 -14.45
CA THR A 115 3.13 5.14 -13.37
C THR A 115 2.31 4.20 -12.52
N VAL A 116 1.59 3.25 -13.11
CA VAL A 116 0.78 2.27 -12.38
C VAL A 116 1.67 1.37 -11.53
N ILE A 117 2.79 0.88 -12.07
CA ILE A 117 3.73 0.01 -11.34
C ILE A 117 4.30 0.74 -10.12
N VAL A 118 4.71 2.01 -10.28
CA VAL A 118 5.28 2.82 -9.18
C VAL A 118 4.21 3.25 -8.19
N ALA A 119 2.97 3.51 -8.65
CA ALA A 119 1.87 3.95 -7.79
C ALA A 119 1.23 2.80 -6.99
N THR A 120 1.28 1.56 -7.48
CA THR A 120 0.63 0.38 -6.86
C THR A 120 0.99 0.22 -5.36
N PRO A 121 2.26 0.25 -4.93
CA PRO A 121 2.58 0.08 -3.51
C PRO A 121 2.07 1.22 -2.61
N CYS A 122 1.96 2.44 -3.15
CA CYS A 122 1.49 3.59 -2.36
C CYS A 122 -0.03 3.67 -2.27
N THR A 123 -0.72 3.11 -3.23
CA THR A 123 -2.19 3.13 -3.28
C THR A 123 -2.81 1.95 -2.56
N GLY A 124 -1.98 0.94 -2.21
CA GLY A 124 -2.40 -0.30 -1.56
C GLY A 124 -3.35 -0.11 -0.38
N PRO A 125 -3.05 0.72 0.63
CA PRO A 125 -3.93 0.93 1.78
C PRO A 125 -5.29 1.53 1.43
N TYR A 126 -5.35 2.41 0.43
CA TYR A 126 -6.59 3.08 0.03
C TYR A 126 -7.36 2.31 -1.05
N MET A 127 -6.66 1.77 -2.04
CA MET A 127 -7.26 0.99 -3.11
C MET A 127 -7.59 -0.44 -2.66
N GLY A 128 -6.91 -0.96 -1.65
CA GLY A 128 -7.11 -2.32 -1.16
C GLY A 128 -8.55 -2.63 -0.81
N ALA A 129 -9.24 -1.69 -0.15
CA ALA A 129 -10.65 -1.84 0.17
C ALA A 129 -11.56 -1.86 -1.07
N ALA A 130 -11.30 -0.96 -2.04
CA ALA A 130 -12.09 -0.87 -3.27
C ALA A 130 -11.84 -2.07 -4.20
N ILE A 131 -10.57 -2.45 -4.36
CA ILE A 131 -10.18 -3.61 -5.19
C ILE A 131 -10.63 -4.91 -4.51
N GLY A 132 -10.46 -5.03 -3.19
CA GLY A 132 -10.91 -6.19 -2.43
C GLY A 132 -12.42 -6.40 -2.54
N TRP A 133 -13.21 -5.32 -2.45
CA TRP A 133 -14.64 -5.39 -2.71
C TRP A 133 -14.95 -5.68 -4.18
N GLY A 134 -14.21 -5.07 -5.10
CA GLY A 134 -14.36 -5.28 -6.54
C GLY A 134 -14.11 -6.73 -6.96
N ILE A 135 -13.08 -7.39 -6.42
CA ILE A 135 -12.76 -8.80 -6.74
C ILE A 135 -13.88 -9.76 -6.31
N SER A 136 -14.63 -9.44 -5.25
CA SER A 136 -15.76 -10.25 -4.79
C SER A 136 -17.03 -10.09 -5.63
N GLN A 137 -17.08 -9.08 -6.54
CA GLN A 137 -18.23 -8.79 -7.39
C GLN A 137 -18.18 -9.54 -8.74
N PRO A 138 -19.30 -9.57 -9.50
CA PRO A 138 -19.31 -10.04 -10.87
C PRO A 138 -18.33 -9.23 -11.75
N ILE A 139 -17.79 -9.86 -12.79
CA ILE A 139 -16.75 -9.29 -13.65
C ILE A 139 -17.10 -7.92 -14.23
N LEU A 140 -18.37 -7.66 -14.50
CA LEU A 140 -18.84 -6.37 -15.03
C LEU A 140 -18.61 -5.24 -14.02
N ILE A 141 -18.98 -5.44 -12.75
CA ILE A 141 -18.81 -4.44 -11.69
C ILE A 141 -17.31 -4.26 -11.39
N SER A 142 -16.55 -5.35 -11.34
CA SER A 142 -15.10 -5.29 -11.17
C SER A 142 -14.44 -4.45 -12.27
N SER A 143 -14.83 -4.65 -13.53
CA SER A 143 -14.30 -3.89 -14.66
C SER A 143 -14.55 -2.39 -14.53
N ILE A 144 -15.77 -2.00 -14.14
CA ILE A 144 -16.12 -0.59 -13.93
C ILE A 144 -15.26 0.02 -12.80
N ILE A 145 -15.03 -0.71 -11.72
CA ILE A 145 -14.21 -0.23 -10.59
C ILE A 145 -12.77 -0.01 -11.04
N PHE A 146 -12.16 -0.99 -11.74
CA PHE A 146 -10.76 -0.89 -12.18
C PHE A 146 -10.57 0.24 -13.19
N LEU A 147 -11.49 0.39 -14.16
CA LEU A 147 -11.45 1.48 -15.13
C LEU A 147 -11.66 2.85 -14.46
N SER A 148 -12.59 2.97 -13.52
CA SER A 148 -12.80 4.23 -12.80
C SER A 148 -11.58 4.63 -11.95
N LEU A 149 -10.89 3.67 -11.36
CA LEU A 149 -9.64 3.90 -10.62
C LEU A 149 -8.52 4.36 -11.57
N GLY A 150 -8.37 3.70 -12.72
CA GLY A 150 -7.40 4.09 -13.75
C GLY A 150 -7.63 5.50 -14.26
N PHE A 151 -8.89 5.81 -14.58
CA PHE A 151 -9.30 7.15 -15.01
C PHE A 151 -9.01 8.20 -13.92
N GLY A 152 -9.29 7.88 -12.63
CA GLY A 152 -9.02 8.77 -11.51
C GLY A 152 -7.54 9.13 -11.37
N ILE A 153 -6.63 8.18 -11.61
CA ILE A 153 -5.17 8.42 -11.61
C ILE A 153 -4.75 9.27 -12.81
N ALA A 154 -5.35 9.04 -13.97
CA ALA A 154 -5.04 9.75 -15.20
C ALA A 154 -5.63 11.17 -15.25
N PHE A 155 -6.74 11.41 -14.54
CA PHE A 155 -7.53 12.64 -14.62
C PHE A 155 -6.73 13.93 -14.44
N PRO A 156 -5.85 14.09 -13.42
CA PRO A 156 -5.08 15.33 -13.23
C PRO A 156 -4.18 15.65 -14.44
N THR A 157 -3.54 14.63 -15.00
CA THR A 157 -2.62 14.78 -16.13
C THR A 157 -3.38 15.04 -17.43
N LEU A 158 -4.52 14.43 -17.60
CA LEU A 158 -5.40 14.64 -18.74
C LEU A 158 -5.98 16.06 -18.73
N LEU A 159 -6.42 16.54 -17.57
CA LEU A 159 -6.94 17.89 -17.39
C LEU A 159 -5.90 18.95 -17.76
N LEU A 160 -4.66 18.80 -17.28
CA LEU A 160 -3.53 19.69 -17.61
C LEU A 160 -3.17 19.63 -19.10
N SER A 161 -3.35 18.51 -19.76
CA SER A 161 -3.05 18.32 -21.18
C SER A 161 -4.10 18.97 -22.10
N ILE A 162 -5.38 19.02 -21.65
CA ILE A 162 -6.50 19.61 -22.40
C ILE A 162 -6.56 21.13 -22.22
N LEU A 163 -6.19 21.65 -21.04
CA LEU A 163 -6.22 23.07 -20.75
C LEU A 163 -4.80 23.69 -20.77
N PRO A 164 -4.21 23.96 -21.95
CA PRO A 164 -2.87 24.55 -22.03
C PRO A 164 -2.80 25.96 -21.44
N LYS A 165 -3.94 26.68 -21.36
CA LYS A 165 -4.04 27.97 -20.66
C LYS A 165 -3.92 27.83 -19.14
N GLY A 166 -4.25 26.66 -18.55
CA GLY A 166 -4.07 26.35 -17.14
C GLY A 166 -2.59 26.27 -16.73
N ILE A 167 -1.71 25.94 -17.65
CA ILE A 167 -0.25 25.94 -17.42
C ILE A 167 0.27 27.35 -17.16
N ASN A 168 -0.35 28.39 -17.72
CA ASN A 168 0.02 29.78 -17.46
C ASN A 168 -0.43 30.29 -16.07
N ILE A 169 -1.39 29.61 -15.43
CA ILE A 169 -1.84 29.89 -14.05
C ILE A 169 -0.91 29.21 -13.04
N LEU A 170 -0.26 28.10 -13.42
CA LEU A 170 0.77 27.51 -12.57
C LEU A 170 2.00 28.43 -12.55
N PRO A 171 2.49 28.81 -11.36
CA PRO A 171 3.73 29.56 -11.26
C PRO A 171 4.86 28.78 -11.95
N ARG A 172 5.69 29.48 -12.71
CA ARG A 172 6.82 28.86 -13.42
C ARG A 172 7.62 27.94 -12.50
N PRO A 173 8.07 26.77 -13.00
CA PRO A 173 8.86 25.83 -12.20
C PRO A 173 10.06 26.59 -11.58
N GLY A 174 10.08 26.64 -10.26
CA GLY A 174 11.05 27.42 -9.50
C GLY A 174 11.26 26.84 -8.10
N ASN A 175 11.79 27.65 -7.20
CA ASN A 175 12.14 27.23 -5.82
C ASN A 175 10.99 26.63 -5.02
N TRP A 176 9.72 27.03 -5.30
CA TRP A 176 8.53 26.50 -4.62
C TRP A 176 8.34 25.01 -4.87
N MET A 177 8.66 24.50 -6.07
CA MET A 177 8.55 23.08 -6.41
C MET A 177 9.54 22.25 -5.57
N GLY A 178 10.73 22.80 -5.26
CA GLY A 178 11.67 22.18 -4.35
C GLY A 178 11.18 22.12 -2.89
N VAL A 179 10.37 23.08 -2.45
CA VAL A 179 9.76 23.09 -1.13
C VAL A 179 8.65 22.04 -1.06
N VAL A 180 7.77 22.00 -2.05
CA VAL A 180 6.69 21.00 -2.14
C VAL A 180 7.26 19.57 -2.19
N SER A 181 8.31 19.35 -2.99
CA SER A 181 9.00 18.06 -3.08
C SER A 181 9.54 17.60 -1.71
N ARG A 182 10.13 18.50 -0.91
CA ARG A 182 10.62 18.17 0.44
C ARG A 182 9.49 17.85 1.41
N ILE A 183 8.40 18.63 1.36
CA ILE A 183 7.22 18.38 2.19
C ILE A 183 6.63 16.99 1.85
N MET A 184 6.57 16.63 0.57
CA MET A 184 6.14 15.31 0.12
C MET A 184 7.11 14.18 0.49
N GLY A 185 8.38 14.47 0.75
CA GLY A 185 9.35 13.51 1.27
C GLY A 185 9.08 13.07 2.71
N ILE A 186 8.48 13.95 3.55
CA ILE A 186 8.19 13.63 4.96
C ILE A 186 7.26 12.41 5.10
N PRO A 187 6.08 12.35 4.46
CA PRO A 187 5.21 11.18 4.54
C PRO A 187 5.88 9.90 4.00
N MET A 188 6.84 10.01 3.06
CA MET A 188 7.61 8.86 2.60
C MET A 188 8.47 8.26 3.71
N PHE A 189 9.19 9.10 4.46
CA PHE A 189 9.99 8.63 5.59
C PHE A 189 9.10 8.08 6.71
N LEU A 190 7.95 8.71 6.99
CA LEU A 190 6.99 8.18 7.97
C LEU A 190 6.46 6.80 7.56
N THR A 191 6.16 6.60 6.28
CA THR A 191 5.74 5.28 5.76
C THR A 191 6.88 4.25 5.86
N ALA A 192 8.11 4.64 5.54
CA ALA A 192 9.28 3.76 5.69
C ALA A 192 9.50 3.37 7.16
N LEU A 193 9.36 4.30 8.09
CA LEU A 193 9.45 4.05 9.52
C LEU A 193 8.35 3.10 10.00
N TRP A 194 7.11 3.31 9.54
CA TRP A 194 5.99 2.42 9.86
C TRP A 194 6.22 1.01 9.32
N LEU A 195 6.69 0.87 8.06
CA LEU A 195 7.04 -0.43 7.50
C LEU A 195 8.19 -1.12 8.25
N THR A 196 9.16 -0.35 8.74
CA THR A 196 10.24 -0.88 9.59
C THR A 196 9.67 -1.47 10.89
N TRP A 197 8.68 -0.80 11.49
CA TRP A 197 7.97 -1.33 12.66
C TRP A 197 7.17 -2.60 12.31
N VAL A 198 6.51 -2.64 11.13
CA VAL A 198 5.80 -3.85 10.67
C VAL A 198 6.77 -5.02 10.49
N VAL A 199 7.94 -4.80 9.88
CA VAL A 199 8.98 -5.84 9.72
C VAL A 199 9.47 -6.34 11.08
N PHE A 200 9.66 -5.44 12.05
CA PHE A 200 9.99 -5.83 13.42
C PHE A 200 8.93 -6.77 14.03
N ARG A 201 7.66 -6.46 13.82
CA ARG A 201 6.53 -7.32 14.29
C ARG A 201 6.49 -8.67 13.57
N GLN A 202 6.88 -8.74 12.30
CA GLN A 202 6.87 -9.97 11.49
C GLN A 202 8.09 -10.86 11.74
N SER A 203 9.28 -10.27 11.80
CA SER A 203 10.56 -11.01 11.80
C SER A 203 11.37 -10.85 13.10
N GLY A 204 10.89 -10.06 14.07
CA GLY A 204 11.58 -9.81 15.32
C GLY A 204 12.84 -8.96 15.17
N TYR A 205 13.73 -9.04 16.17
CA TYR A 205 14.97 -8.26 16.21
C TYR A 205 15.95 -8.58 15.08
N GLU A 206 16.02 -9.83 14.63
CA GLU A 206 16.90 -10.23 13.54
C GLU A 206 16.51 -9.53 12.22
N GLY A 207 15.24 -9.56 11.87
CA GLY A 207 14.74 -8.85 10.68
C GLY A 207 14.92 -7.34 10.76
N LEU A 208 14.76 -6.77 11.96
CA LEU A 208 14.98 -5.34 12.19
C LEU A 208 16.44 -4.94 11.96
N ILE A 209 17.40 -5.70 12.49
CA ILE A 209 18.85 -5.43 12.33
C ILE A 209 19.24 -5.51 10.86
N ILE A 210 18.75 -6.52 10.13
CA ILE A 210 19.02 -6.71 8.71
C ILE A 210 18.44 -5.55 7.89
N LEU A 211 17.21 -5.12 8.20
CA LEU A 211 16.58 -4.00 7.51
C LEU A 211 17.31 -2.68 7.79
N ILE A 212 17.65 -2.38 9.05
CA ILE A 212 18.38 -1.16 9.41
C ILE A 212 19.77 -1.14 8.74
N SER A 213 20.50 -2.26 8.72
CA SER A 213 21.77 -2.34 8.02
C SER A 213 21.62 -2.08 6.52
N SER A 214 20.58 -2.62 5.88
CA SER A 214 20.27 -2.36 4.47
C SER A 214 19.92 -0.90 4.20
N LEU A 215 19.15 -0.25 5.09
CA LEU A 215 18.84 1.18 4.99
C LEU A 215 20.10 2.05 5.14
N LEU A 216 21.02 1.69 6.03
CA LEU A 216 22.31 2.38 6.20
C LEU A 216 23.18 2.22 4.95
N ILE A 217 23.29 1.02 4.39
CA ILE A 217 24.03 0.79 3.14
C ILE A 217 23.44 1.65 2.01
N LEU A 218 22.11 1.71 1.91
CA LEU A 218 21.43 2.53 0.91
C LEU A 218 21.68 4.02 1.13
N LEU A 219 21.71 4.51 2.37
CA LEU A 219 22.05 5.89 2.71
C LEU A 219 23.49 6.21 2.30
N VAL A 220 24.45 5.33 2.61
CA VAL A 220 25.85 5.49 2.19
C VAL A 220 25.97 5.48 0.67
N ALA A 221 25.29 4.56 -0.02
CA ALA A 221 25.26 4.50 -1.47
C ALA A 221 24.74 5.82 -2.07
N PHE A 222 23.68 6.39 -1.46
CA PHE A 222 23.12 7.67 -1.86
C PHE A 222 24.10 8.85 -1.64
N LEU A 223 24.77 8.89 -0.49
CA LEU A 223 25.79 9.91 -0.20
C LEU A 223 26.97 9.82 -1.19
N VAL A 224 27.44 8.61 -1.51
CA VAL A 224 28.49 8.37 -2.50
C VAL A 224 28.04 8.79 -3.90
N PHE A 225 26.77 8.53 -4.26
CA PHE A 225 26.20 8.94 -5.55
C PHE A 225 26.23 10.46 -5.74
N ARG A 226 26.12 11.23 -4.65
CA ARG A 226 26.18 12.70 -4.66
C ARG A 226 27.56 13.23 -5.06
N PHE A 227 28.64 12.46 -4.86
CA PHE A 227 29.96 12.81 -5.38
C PHE A 227 29.98 12.56 -6.89
N SER A 228 30.27 13.62 -7.67
CA SER A 228 30.09 13.68 -9.13
C SER A 228 31.00 12.77 -9.98
N SER A 229 31.87 11.94 -9.37
CA SER A 229 32.78 11.10 -10.12
C SER A 229 32.11 9.88 -10.74
N THR A 230 32.58 9.45 -11.92
CA THR A 230 32.03 8.28 -12.63
C THR A 230 32.23 6.98 -11.83
N ILE A 231 33.34 6.91 -11.08
CA ILE A 231 33.67 5.79 -10.20
C ILE A 231 32.67 5.74 -9.04
N ALA A 232 32.37 6.88 -8.41
CA ALA A 232 31.39 6.98 -7.33
C ALA A 232 29.98 6.55 -7.77
N LYS A 233 29.59 6.84 -9.01
CA LYS A 233 28.29 6.39 -9.56
C LYS A 233 28.24 4.88 -9.77
N ARG A 234 29.32 4.26 -10.23
CA ARG A 234 29.39 2.80 -10.38
C ARG A 234 29.40 2.08 -9.03
N SER A 235 30.16 2.61 -8.06
CA SER A 235 30.19 2.04 -6.70
C SER A 235 28.85 2.18 -5.97
N SER A 236 28.11 3.28 -6.17
CA SER A 236 26.77 3.43 -5.56
C SER A 236 25.76 2.42 -6.13
N ILE A 237 25.78 2.15 -7.45
CA ILE A 237 24.93 1.11 -8.05
C ILE A 237 25.28 -0.28 -7.48
N ALA A 238 26.57 -0.58 -7.33
CA ALA A 238 27.01 -1.83 -6.72
C ALA A 238 26.54 -1.95 -5.25
N LEU A 239 26.62 -0.88 -4.45
CA LEU A 239 26.14 -0.85 -3.08
C LEU A 239 24.61 -1.03 -2.98
N ILE A 240 23.84 -0.43 -3.87
CA ILE A 240 22.37 -0.64 -3.94
C ILE A 240 22.07 -2.09 -4.25
N SER A 241 22.75 -2.69 -5.25
CA SER A 241 22.58 -4.11 -5.59
C SER A 241 22.94 -5.02 -4.42
N VAL A 242 24.04 -4.71 -3.71
CA VAL A 242 24.46 -5.45 -2.51
C VAL A 242 23.42 -5.32 -1.40
N SER A 243 22.87 -4.13 -1.17
CA SER A 243 21.80 -3.91 -0.16
C SER A 243 20.57 -4.76 -0.45
N ILE A 244 20.13 -4.81 -1.70
CA ILE A 244 18.96 -5.61 -2.12
C ILE A 244 19.26 -7.11 -1.98
N LEU A 245 20.41 -7.57 -2.47
CA LEU A 245 20.82 -8.97 -2.36
C LEU A 245 20.98 -9.40 -0.90
N PHE A 246 21.62 -8.58 -0.08
CA PHE A 246 21.78 -8.82 1.35
C PHE A 246 20.41 -9.00 2.02
N LEU A 247 19.44 -8.15 1.69
CA LEU A 247 18.10 -8.24 2.22
C LEU A 247 17.39 -9.54 1.76
N ILE A 248 17.49 -9.90 0.48
CA ILE A 248 16.86 -11.11 -0.07
C ILE A 248 17.42 -12.38 0.55
N PHE A 249 18.74 -12.46 0.79
CA PHE A 249 19.37 -13.66 1.30
C PHE A 249 19.29 -13.82 2.82
N PHE A 250 19.30 -12.72 3.57
CA PHE A 250 19.44 -12.77 5.03
C PHE A 250 18.14 -12.49 5.77
N ILE A 251 17.09 -11.96 5.13
CA ILE A 251 15.85 -11.71 5.85
C ILE A 251 15.18 -13.04 6.22
N PRO A 252 14.90 -13.27 7.52
CA PRO A 252 14.24 -14.50 7.96
C PRO A 252 12.83 -14.52 7.35
N SER A 253 12.53 -15.51 6.54
CA SER A 253 11.22 -15.66 5.89
C SER A 253 10.10 -15.94 6.89
N GLU A 254 10.43 -16.51 8.05
CA GLU A 254 9.47 -16.77 9.13
C GLU A 254 10.18 -16.93 10.48
N ASN A 255 9.89 -16.05 11.39
CA ASN A 255 10.15 -16.33 12.80
C ASN A 255 8.93 -17.01 13.40
N LYS A 256 8.98 -18.34 13.55
CA LYS A 256 7.93 -19.16 14.20
C LYS A 256 7.61 -18.72 15.63
N ASN A 257 8.50 -17.94 16.26
CA ASN A 257 8.41 -17.50 17.65
C ASN A 257 7.92 -16.06 17.84
N SER A 258 7.50 -15.33 16.81
CA SER A 258 6.87 -14.05 17.05
C SER A 258 5.50 -14.31 17.68
N LYS A 259 5.43 -14.14 18.99
CA LYS A 259 4.17 -14.15 19.74
C LYS A 259 3.27 -13.08 19.11
N SER A 260 2.10 -13.49 18.62
CA SER A 260 1.02 -12.56 18.35
C SER A 260 0.78 -11.77 19.63
N TYR A 261 1.08 -10.48 19.59
CA TYR A 261 0.92 -9.60 20.75
C TYR A 261 -0.55 -9.19 20.78
N ILE A 262 -1.37 -10.04 21.37
CA ILE A 262 -2.76 -9.74 21.67
C ILE A 262 -2.72 -9.00 23.00
N ASP A 263 -2.83 -7.66 22.93
CA ASP A 263 -2.82 -6.83 24.13
C ASP A 263 -4.06 -7.06 24.98
N ILE A 264 -5.21 -7.35 24.36
CA ILE A 264 -6.51 -7.54 25.01
C ILE A 264 -7.30 -8.60 24.23
N GLY A 265 -7.92 -9.56 24.94
CA GLY A 265 -8.74 -10.61 24.36
C GLY A 265 -8.04 -11.96 24.22
N GLU A 266 -8.79 -12.95 23.74
CA GLU A 266 -8.31 -14.32 23.51
C GLU A 266 -7.90 -14.52 22.05
N LYS A 267 -6.94 -15.42 21.80
CA LYS A 267 -6.58 -15.80 20.43
C LYS A 267 -7.74 -16.57 19.78
N TRP A 268 -8.11 -16.17 18.58
CA TRP A 268 -9.11 -16.86 17.80
C TRP A 268 -8.70 -18.30 17.44
N SER A 269 -9.64 -19.22 17.56
CA SER A 269 -9.64 -20.52 16.90
C SER A 269 -11.08 -20.91 16.56
N LEU A 270 -11.26 -21.70 15.53
CA LEU A 270 -12.61 -22.14 15.11
C LEU A 270 -13.29 -22.96 16.21
N GLU A 271 -12.52 -23.78 16.92
CA GLU A 271 -13.00 -24.58 18.06
C GLU A 271 -13.52 -23.69 19.19
N ARG A 272 -12.76 -22.63 19.52
CA ARG A 272 -13.13 -21.69 20.60
C ARG A 272 -14.42 -20.93 20.27
N VAL A 273 -14.58 -20.49 19.02
CA VAL A 273 -15.82 -19.83 18.56
C VAL A 273 -17.02 -20.78 18.71
N ASN A 274 -16.89 -22.04 18.27
CA ASN A 274 -17.98 -23.02 18.38
C ASN A 274 -18.32 -23.30 19.85
N GLN A 275 -17.31 -23.50 20.70
CA GLN A 275 -17.51 -23.70 22.13
C GLN A 275 -18.29 -22.53 22.76
N LEU A 276 -17.88 -21.29 22.52
CA LEU A 276 -18.54 -20.11 23.05
C LEU A 276 -19.97 -19.91 22.53
N ARG A 277 -20.23 -20.35 21.29
CA ARG A 277 -21.59 -20.35 20.73
C ARG A 277 -22.47 -21.39 21.41
N ASP A 278 -21.96 -22.59 21.72
CA ASP A 278 -22.67 -23.62 22.47
C ASP A 278 -22.95 -23.14 23.89
N GLU A 279 -22.03 -22.36 24.50
CA GLU A 279 -22.21 -21.71 25.80
C GLU A 279 -23.14 -20.49 25.74
N LYS A 280 -23.65 -20.13 24.55
CA LYS A 280 -24.54 -18.96 24.30
C LYS A 280 -23.98 -17.62 24.77
N ARG A 281 -22.66 -17.41 24.62
CA ARG A 281 -21.98 -16.19 25.04
C ARG A 281 -22.05 -15.10 23.96
N ASN A 282 -22.00 -13.84 24.39
CA ASN A 282 -21.76 -12.73 23.49
C ASN A 282 -20.32 -12.76 23.00
N ILE A 283 -20.11 -12.82 21.68
CA ILE A 283 -18.78 -12.95 21.08
C ILE A 283 -18.55 -11.78 20.13
N LEU A 284 -17.45 -11.07 20.34
CA LEU A 284 -16.93 -10.11 19.35
C LEU A 284 -15.63 -10.67 18.78
N LEU A 285 -15.63 -10.99 17.50
CA LEU A 285 -14.46 -11.46 16.78
C LEU A 285 -13.89 -10.36 15.89
N ASN A 286 -12.62 -10.05 16.11
CA ASN A 286 -11.87 -9.04 15.38
C ASN A 286 -10.81 -9.71 14.49
N PHE A 287 -10.97 -9.61 13.17
CA PHE A 287 -9.93 -9.95 12.21
C PHE A 287 -9.07 -8.72 11.97
N THR A 288 -7.82 -8.79 12.37
CA THR A 288 -6.88 -7.67 12.36
C THR A 288 -5.54 -8.06 11.76
N ALA A 289 -4.69 -7.06 11.49
CA ALA A 289 -3.29 -7.25 11.13
C ALA A 289 -2.46 -6.02 11.53
N ASP A 290 -1.18 -6.22 11.85
CA ASP A 290 -0.28 -5.11 12.23
C ASP A 290 -0.02 -4.13 11.07
N TRP A 291 -0.06 -4.62 9.83
CA TRP A 291 0.07 -3.77 8.63
C TRP A 291 -1.23 -3.02 8.27
N CYS A 292 -2.34 -3.30 8.93
CA CYS A 292 -3.63 -2.67 8.67
C CYS A 292 -3.82 -1.40 9.50
N LEU A 293 -3.58 -0.24 8.90
CA LEU A 293 -3.71 1.04 9.59
C LEU A 293 -5.11 1.27 10.18
N THR A 294 -6.16 0.95 9.41
CA THR A 294 -7.55 1.09 9.88
C THR A 294 -7.81 0.22 11.10
N CYS A 295 -7.28 -1.02 11.11
CA CYS A 295 -7.40 -1.91 12.26
C CYS A 295 -6.78 -1.29 13.51
N LYS A 296 -5.54 -0.77 13.38
CA LYS A 296 -4.82 -0.15 14.52
C LYS A 296 -5.50 1.12 15.04
N VAL A 297 -6.10 1.90 14.15
CA VAL A 297 -6.91 3.07 14.55
C VAL A 297 -8.15 2.64 15.32
N ASN A 298 -8.91 1.65 14.82
CA ASN A 298 -10.09 1.12 15.48
C ASN A 298 -9.75 0.48 16.84
N GLU A 299 -8.68 -0.31 16.90
CA GLU A 299 -8.19 -0.90 18.15
C GLU A 299 -7.89 0.21 19.18
N ARG A 300 -7.10 1.22 18.78
CA ARG A 300 -6.67 2.26 19.71
C ARG A 300 -7.80 3.18 20.18
N LEU A 301 -8.73 3.54 19.30
CA LEU A 301 -9.78 4.51 19.60
C LEU A 301 -11.04 3.88 20.20
N VAL A 302 -11.33 2.61 19.89
CA VAL A 302 -12.59 1.98 20.23
C VAL A 302 -12.37 0.74 21.10
N LEU A 303 -11.61 -0.25 20.63
CA LEU A 303 -11.46 -1.55 21.30
C LEU A 303 -10.51 -1.50 22.51
N ASN A 304 -9.63 -0.51 22.61
CA ASN A 304 -8.79 -0.27 23.80
C ASN A 304 -9.38 0.83 24.70
N SER A 305 -10.65 1.19 24.51
CA SER A 305 -11.32 2.15 25.41
C SER A 305 -11.62 1.51 26.76
N LYS A 306 -11.58 2.32 27.83
CA LYS A 306 -11.87 1.84 29.20
C LYS A 306 -13.25 1.20 29.30
N GLU A 307 -14.21 1.75 28.59
CA GLU A 307 -15.58 1.25 28.55
C GLU A 307 -15.64 -0.15 27.91
N PHE A 308 -14.90 -0.38 26.82
CA PHE A 308 -14.89 -1.69 26.17
C PHE A 308 -14.14 -2.74 27.00
N ILE A 309 -13.04 -2.34 27.64
CA ILE A 309 -12.27 -3.22 28.54
C ILE A 309 -13.16 -3.66 29.73
N SER A 310 -13.96 -2.76 30.30
CA SER A 310 -14.87 -3.12 31.40
C SER A 310 -15.92 -4.16 31.00
N LEU A 311 -16.39 -4.18 29.73
CA LEU A 311 -17.31 -5.22 29.24
C LEU A 311 -16.64 -6.59 29.16
N ILE A 312 -15.36 -6.64 28.83
CA ILE A 312 -14.58 -7.87 28.81
C ILE A 312 -14.32 -8.35 30.24
N GLU A 313 -13.91 -7.44 31.14
CA GLU A 313 -13.61 -7.75 32.54
C GLU A 313 -14.85 -8.21 33.32
N ASN A 314 -16.03 -7.66 33.00
CA ASN A 314 -17.32 -8.07 33.59
C ASN A 314 -17.88 -9.35 32.96
N ASP A 315 -17.18 -9.97 32.02
CA ASP A 315 -17.58 -11.19 31.32
C ASP A 315 -18.89 -11.05 30.50
N GLU A 316 -19.22 -9.80 30.14
CA GLU A 316 -20.40 -9.50 29.31
C GLU A 316 -20.17 -9.85 27.83
N ILE A 317 -18.90 -9.75 27.37
CA ILE A 317 -18.49 -10.03 25.99
C ILE A 317 -17.18 -10.81 26.00
N VAL A 318 -17.10 -11.89 25.23
CA VAL A 318 -15.84 -12.57 24.93
C VAL A 318 -15.25 -11.96 23.67
N TYR A 319 -14.06 -11.35 23.80
CA TYR A 319 -13.36 -10.72 22.70
C TYR A 319 -12.29 -11.64 22.13
N LEU A 320 -12.46 -12.05 20.87
CA LEU A 320 -11.53 -12.91 20.15
C LEU A 320 -10.78 -12.10 19.08
N VAL A 321 -9.50 -12.39 18.93
CA VAL A 321 -8.62 -11.71 17.96
C VAL A 321 -8.04 -12.72 16.98
N ALA A 322 -8.35 -12.55 15.70
CA ALA A 322 -7.78 -13.30 14.59
C ALA A 322 -6.71 -12.43 13.92
N ASP A 323 -5.45 -12.65 14.30
CA ASP A 323 -4.30 -11.90 13.80
C ASP A 323 -3.83 -12.46 12.45
N TRP A 324 -4.10 -11.71 11.38
CA TRP A 324 -3.72 -12.03 10.02
C TRP A 324 -2.47 -11.26 9.54
N THR A 325 -1.62 -10.84 10.46
CA THR A 325 -0.34 -10.17 10.15
C THR A 325 0.54 -11.06 9.28
N LYS A 326 0.48 -12.37 9.52
CA LYS A 326 1.08 -13.41 8.67
C LYS A 326 -0.02 -14.19 7.97
N TYR A 327 0.32 -14.79 6.84
CA TYR A 327 -0.64 -15.62 6.12
C TYR A 327 -1.05 -16.83 6.98
N ASP A 328 -2.35 -16.94 7.22
CA ASP A 328 -2.96 -18.08 7.91
C ASP A 328 -4.12 -18.61 7.05
N PRO A 329 -4.03 -19.87 6.58
CA PRO A 329 -5.08 -20.46 5.74
C PRO A 329 -6.45 -20.52 6.40
N GLN A 330 -6.51 -20.74 7.73
CA GLN A 330 -7.77 -20.84 8.44
C GLN A 330 -8.46 -19.48 8.55
N ILE A 331 -7.70 -18.42 8.88
CA ILE A 331 -8.21 -17.06 8.91
C ILE A 331 -8.65 -16.62 7.52
N THR A 332 -7.86 -16.98 6.49
CA THR A 332 -8.18 -16.67 5.09
C THR A 332 -9.50 -17.31 4.66
N ALA A 333 -9.69 -18.59 4.95
CA ALA A 333 -10.93 -19.30 4.64
C ALA A 333 -12.16 -18.69 5.35
N GLU A 334 -11.99 -18.24 6.60
CA GLU A 334 -13.07 -17.58 7.33
C GLU A 334 -13.40 -16.19 6.75
N LEU A 335 -12.40 -15.40 6.33
CA LEU A 335 -12.63 -14.13 5.64
C LEU A 335 -13.39 -14.33 4.32
N GLU A 336 -13.06 -15.38 3.55
CA GLU A 336 -13.77 -15.74 2.31
C GLU A 336 -15.24 -16.07 2.53
N LYS A 337 -15.55 -16.80 3.58
CA LYS A 337 -16.94 -17.16 3.95
C LYS A 337 -17.81 -15.91 4.09
N TYR A 338 -17.25 -14.83 4.62
CA TYR A 338 -17.92 -13.52 4.72
C TYR A 338 -17.70 -12.62 3.51
N LYS A 339 -17.19 -13.15 2.38
CA LYS A 339 -16.93 -12.41 1.14
C LYS A 339 -16.05 -11.18 1.36
N ARG A 340 -15.07 -11.29 2.25
CA ARG A 340 -14.09 -10.23 2.54
C ARG A 340 -12.73 -10.64 1.99
N ALA A 341 -12.13 -9.73 1.21
CA ALA A 341 -10.80 -9.93 0.64
C ALA A 341 -9.65 -9.51 1.57
N GLY A 342 -9.95 -9.11 2.81
CA GLY A 342 -8.96 -8.68 3.77
C GLY A 342 -9.56 -8.06 5.02
N VAL A 343 -8.69 -7.59 5.90
CA VAL A 343 -9.02 -6.96 7.17
C VAL A 343 -9.19 -5.43 7.01
N PRO A 344 -9.97 -4.77 7.90
CA PRO A 344 -10.64 -5.29 9.07
C PRO A 344 -11.98 -5.98 8.78
N LEU A 345 -12.30 -7.00 9.59
CA LEU A 345 -13.62 -7.61 9.63
C LEU A 345 -13.98 -7.81 11.12
N TYR A 346 -15.17 -7.35 11.50
CA TYR A 346 -15.70 -7.50 12.84
C TYR A 346 -17.00 -8.30 12.77
N LEU A 347 -17.05 -9.40 13.52
CA LEU A 347 -18.20 -10.27 13.61
C LEU A 347 -18.70 -10.27 15.05
N TYR A 348 -20.01 -10.10 15.23
CA TYR A 348 -20.64 -10.12 16.52
C TYR A 348 -21.78 -11.16 16.57
N TRP A 349 -21.74 -12.01 17.56
CA TRP A 349 -22.82 -12.91 17.92
C TRP A 349 -23.40 -12.48 19.26
N SER A 350 -24.70 -12.24 19.29
CA SER A 350 -25.43 -12.00 20.55
C SER A 350 -25.83 -13.31 21.22
N GLU A 351 -25.97 -13.27 22.51
CA GLU A 351 -26.39 -14.39 23.32
C GLU A 351 -27.62 -15.14 22.73
N GLY A 352 -27.45 -16.45 22.51
CA GLY A 352 -28.52 -17.31 21.99
C GLY A 352 -28.91 -17.07 20.52
N SER A 353 -28.23 -16.22 19.78
CA SER A 353 -28.47 -15.99 18.35
C SER A 353 -27.47 -16.73 17.49
N ASP A 354 -27.97 -17.47 16.50
CA ASP A 354 -27.13 -18.09 15.46
C ASP A 354 -26.74 -17.08 14.34
N GLU A 355 -27.41 -15.94 14.29
CA GLU A 355 -27.15 -14.94 13.30
C GLU A 355 -25.89 -14.11 13.65
N VAL A 356 -24.97 -14.02 12.69
CA VAL A 356 -23.79 -13.16 12.80
C VAL A 356 -24.09 -11.76 12.29
N LYS A 357 -23.78 -10.76 13.09
CA LYS A 357 -23.81 -9.36 12.65
C LYS A 357 -22.41 -8.95 12.20
N ILE A 358 -22.33 -8.43 10.97
CA ILE A 358 -21.09 -7.89 10.42
C ILE A 358 -21.05 -6.38 10.68
N LEU A 359 -20.06 -5.91 11.45
CA LEU A 359 -19.91 -4.51 11.75
C LEU A 359 -19.14 -3.80 10.61
N PRO A 360 -19.27 -2.46 10.50
CA PRO A 360 -18.53 -1.67 9.51
C PRO A 360 -17.01 -1.76 9.72
N ALA A 361 -16.26 -1.61 8.62
CA ALA A 361 -14.79 -1.62 8.65
C ALA A 361 -14.20 -0.45 9.47
N VAL A 362 -14.90 0.68 9.55
CA VAL A 362 -14.53 1.81 10.42
C VAL A 362 -15.46 1.78 11.62
N LEU A 363 -14.88 1.52 12.79
CA LEU A 363 -15.62 1.50 14.05
C LEU A 363 -15.61 2.89 14.68
N THR A 364 -16.78 3.27 15.21
CA THR A 364 -16.90 4.36 16.18
C THR A 364 -17.52 3.78 17.47
N LYS A 365 -17.32 4.46 18.60
CA LYS A 365 -17.91 4.01 19.86
C LYS A 365 -19.43 3.84 19.73
N SER A 366 -20.14 4.80 19.13
CA SER A 366 -21.59 4.73 18.93
C SER A 366 -21.99 3.51 18.11
N ILE A 367 -21.32 3.26 16.97
CA ILE A 367 -21.64 2.10 16.11
C ILE A 367 -21.42 0.78 16.88
N LEU A 368 -20.33 0.68 17.64
CA LEU A 368 -20.05 -0.53 18.42
C LEU A 368 -21.15 -0.78 19.46
N TYR A 369 -21.47 0.21 20.29
CA TYR A 369 -22.46 0.06 21.36
C TYR A 369 -23.89 -0.13 20.84
N ASP A 370 -24.28 0.54 19.75
CA ASP A 370 -25.58 0.32 19.09
C ASP A 370 -25.75 -1.13 18.60
N HIS A 371 -24.69 -1.77 18.15
CA HIS A 371 -24.72 -3.17 17.70
C HIS A 371 -24.66 -4.16 18.86
N LEU A 372 -23.94 -3.81 19.93
CA LEU A 372 -23.88 -4.60 21.16
C LEU A 372 -25.19 -4.55 21.97
N LYS A 373 -26.09 -3.61 21.65
CA LYS A 373 -27.34 -3.37 22.39
C LYS A 373 -27.13 -3.09 23.89
N LEU A 374 -26.06 -2.40 24.24
CA LEU A 374 -25.70 -1.94 25.59
C LEU A 374 -26.00 -0.47 25.78
#